data_40f999ae08a2a8589a93a13175c6cc0c
#
_entry.id   40f999ae08a2a8589a93a13175c6cc0c
#
_cell.length_a   1.000
_cell.length_b   1.000
_cell.length_c   1.000
_cell.angle_alpha   90.00
_cell.angle_beta   90.00
_cell.angle_gamma   90.00
#
_symmetry.space_group_name_H-M   'P 1'
#
loop_
_entity.id
_entity.type
_entity.pdbx_description
1 polymer ?
#
loop_
_entity_poly.entity_id
_entity_poly.type
_entity_poly.pdbx_seq_one_letter_code
_entity_poly.pdbx_strand_id
1 'polypeptide(L)'
;DIIIEMAKEDHDKYGDEIGLSLLGLPCPEFKDKYKTEDFCIWMFDENTKKEIVDDVFGKFHDKFGFYPQSTSSYFLDAFTINYIKEKYPEVKCAVATCWEEGPKAYHTCNNSWYTFMDGGPWNPWIPSKVNSHCPASCAEDDSGIVAIPHLSRDLMACFDGNGSNFGTHPQNVLRGMIYYKENGEYEYPYLYNLIDQYRHLAKYNDGYSYNMMFVGPGWLNRRGRWEAPYELLAKSYDDGMKYYGRLKAEGKLDDMTM
;
A
#
# COMPACT_ATOMS: atom_id res chain seq x y z
N ASP A 1 21.32 -3.45 12.15
CA ASP A 1 20.68 -4.11 11.00
C ASP A 1 20.81 -3.19 9.79
N ILE A 2 21.50 -3.69 8.74
CA ILE A 2 21.85 -2.90 7.57
C ILE A 2 20.64 -2.24 6.89
N ILE A 3 19.48 -2.89 6.89
CA ILE A 3 18.24 -2.33 6.28
C ILE A 3 17.75 -1.13 7.08
N ILE A 4 17.81 -1.20 8.41
CA ILE A 4 17.43 -0.09 9.28
C ILE A 4 18.38 1.09 9.10
N GLU A 5 19.67 0.82 8.98
CA GLU A 5 20.69 1.86 8.76
C GLU A 5 20.50 2.53 7.40
N MET A 6 20.24 1.75 6.35
CA MET A 6 19.92 2.29 5.01
C MET A 6 18.64 3.13 5.05
N ALA A 7 17.58 2.64 5.68
CA ALA A 7 16.33 3.40 5.77
C ALA A 7 16.52 4.74 6.51
N LYS A 8 17.35 4.76 7.57
CA LYS A 8 17.70 6.02 8.26
C LYS A 8 18.51 6.96 7.35
N GLU A 9 19.49 6.42 6.65
CA GLU A 9 20.28 7.23 5.71
C GLU A 9 19.41 7.85 4.62
N ASP A 10 18.50 7.08 4.04
CA ASP A 10 17.58 7.56 3.00
C ASP A 10 16.61 8.61 3.55
N HIS A 11 16.09 8.39 4.76
CA HIS A 11 15.26 9.36 5.48
C HIS A 11 16.00 10.69 5.70
N ASP A 12 17.22 10.62 6.26
CA ASP A 12 18.00 11.81 6.59
C ASP A 12 18.47 12.57 5.36
N LYS A 13 18.80 11.86 4.29
CA LYS A 13 19.43 12.43 3.08
C LYS A 13 18.43 12.89 2.03
N TYR A 14 17.35 12.15 1.87
CA TYR A 14 16.38 12.36 0.79
C TYR A 14 15.00 12.77 1.29
N GLY A 15 14.74 12.68 2.59
CA GLY A 15 13.44 12.95 3.19
C GLY A 15 12.44 11.81 2.98
N ASP A 16 12.92 10.62 2.69
CA ASP A 16 12.06 9.45 2.52
C ASP A 16 11.33 9.13 3.83
N GLU A 17 10.04 8.86 3.74
CA GLU A 17 9.24 8.52 4.89
C GLU A 17 9.44 7.06 5.30
N ILE A 18 9.66 6.85 6.60
CA ILE A 18 9.69 5.51 7.18
C ILE A 18 8.34 5.24 7.83
N GLY A 19 7.49 4.52 7.11
CA GLY A 19 6.20 4.08 7.62
C GLY A 19 6.27 2.74 8.35
N LEU A 20 5.27 2.47 9.20
CA LEU A 20 5.13 1.23 9.94
C LEU A 20 4.07 0.33 9.35
N SER A 21 4.41 -0.93 9.06
CA SER A 21 3.43 -1.91 8.61
C SER A 21 2.92 -2.77 9.76
N LEU A 22 1.60 -2.79 9.91
CA LEU A 22 0.85 -3.73 10.77
C LEU A 22 0.37 -4.95 9.98
N LEU A 23 0.88 -5.11 8.75
CA LEU A 23 0.51 -6.21 7.88
C LEU A 23 1.31 -7.46 8.21
N GLY A 24 0.60 -8.55 8.44
CA GLY A 24 1.10 -9.91 8.41
C GLY A 24 2.50 -10.09 8.97
N LEU A 25 2.68 -9.83 10.25
CA LEU A 25 3.99 -9.95 10.85
C LEU A 25 4.35 -11.44 11.01
N PRO A 26 4.99 -12.08 10.03
CA PRO A 26 5.43 -13.48 10.16
C PRO A 26 6.60 -13.60 11.11
N CYS A 27 6.71 -12.65 12.04
CA CYS A 27 7.73 -12.63 13.07
C CYS A 27 7.42 -13.75 14.07
N PRO A 28 8.33 -14.70 14.29
CA PRO A 28 8.12 -15.81 15.23
C PRO A 28 7.72 -15.32 16.63
N GLU A 29 8.30 -14.22 17.09
CA GLU A 29 7.99 -13.62 18.39
C GLU A 29 6.50 -13.22 18.52
N PHE A 30 5.93 -12.64 17.50
CA PHE A 30 4.50 -12.29 17.49
C PHE A 30 3.59 -13.50 17.35
N LYS A 31 3.97 -14.48 16.50
CA LYS A 31 3.26 -15.75 16.40
C LYS A 31 3.20 -16.46 17.76
N ASP A 32 4.31 -16.51 18.46
CA ASP A 32 4.39 -17.15 19.77
C ASP A 32 3.58 -16.38 20.83
N LYS A 33 3.66 -15.06 20.83
CA LYS A 33 2.96 -14.21 21.79
C LYS A 33 1.45 -14.22 21.60
N TYR A 34 0.99 -14.03 20.37
CA TYR A 34 -0.43 -13.88 20.04
C TYR A 34 -1.09 -15.16 19.55
N LYS A 35 -0.35 -16.26 19.49
CA LYS A 35 -0.85 -17.60 19.11
C LYS A 35 -1.59 -17.63 17.75
N THR A 36 -1.06 -16.88 16.81
CA THR A 36 -1.62 -16.82 15.46
C THR A 36 -0.58 -17.16 14.40
N GLU A 37 -1.01 -17.84 13.35
CA GLU A 37 -0.18 -18.07 12.17
C GLU A 37 -0.29 -16.95 11.17
N ASP A 38 -1.42 -16.28 11.15
CA ASP A 38 -1.71 -15.14 10.30
C ASP A 38 -1.98 -13.91 11.14
N PHE A 39 -1.16 -12.93 10.93
CA PHE A 39 -1.26 -11.71 11.67
C PHE A 39 -2.17 -10.72 10.95
N CYS A 40 -3.44 -10.75 11.32
CA CYS A 40 -4.46 -9.84 10.84
C CYS A 40 -5.02 -9.09 12.05
N ILE A 41 -4.57 -7.85 12.26
CA ILE A 41 -4.88 -7.09 13.48
C ILE A 41 -6.39 -6.99 13.76
N TRP A 42 -7.21 -6.87 12.71
CA TRP A 42 -8.67 -6.75 12.85
C TRP A 42 -9.36 -8.00 13.39
N MET A 43 -8.70 -9.15 13.42
CA MET A 43 -9.26 -10.41 13.92
C MET A 43 -9.19 -10.52 15.44
N PHE A 44 -8.43 -9.69 16.11
CA PHE A 44 -8.26 -9.72 17.56
C PHE A 44 -9.33 -8.89 18.29
N ASP A 45 -9.52 -9.18 19.56
CA ASP A 45 -10.29 -8.33 20.44
C ASP A 45 -9.59 -6.99 20.69
N GLU A 46 -10.34 -6.01 21.18
CA GLU A 46 -9.86 -4.64 21.35
C GLU A 46 -8.63 -4.51 22.25
N ASN A 47 -8.54 -5.31 23.32
CA ASN A 47 -7.39 -5.26 24.22
C ASN A 47 -6.13 -5.79 23.54
N THR A 48 -6.28 -6.91 22.85
CA THR A 48 -5.17 -7.50 22.06
C THR A 48 -4.74 -6.57 20.94
N LYS A 49 -5.67 -5.88 20.24
CA LYS A 49 -5.34 -4.86 19.25
C LYS A 49 -4.48 -3.74 19.84
N LYS A 50 -4.83 -3.23 21.03
CA LYS A 50 -4.04 -2.21 21.74
C LYS A 50 -2.64 -2.70 22.03
N GLU A 51 -2.52 -3.90 22.61
CA GLU A 51 -1.23 -4.50 22.91
C GLU A 51 -0.35 -4.65 21.66
N ILE A 52 -0.92 -5.10 20.56
CA ILE A 52 -0.21 -5.26 19.29
C ILE A 52 0.29 -3.91 18.77
N VAL A 53 -0.59 -2.92 18.73
CA VAL A 53 -0.22 -1.55 18.29
C VAL A 53 0.91 -1.02 19.16
N ASP A 54 0.79 -1.12 20.47
CA ASP A 54 1.80 -0.62 21.41
C ASP A 54 3.15 -1.32 21.26
N ASP A 55 3.14 -2.63 21.11
CA ASP A 55 4.36 -3.42 20.89
C ASP A 55 5.07 -2.99 19.59
N VAL A 56 4.31 -2.86 18.52
CA VAL A 56 4.90 -2.57 17.20
C VAL A 56 5.39 -1.13 17.12
N PHE A 57 4.60 -0.18 17.62
CA PHE A 57 4.99 1.24 17.68
C PHE A 57 6.17 1.46 18.62
N GLY A 58 6.19 0.79 19.78
CA GLY A 58 7.32 0.83 20.70
C GLY A 58 8.60 0.32 20.07
N LYS A 59 8.56 -0.84 19.39
CA LYS A 59 9.71 -1.39 18.67
C LYS A 59 10.17 -0.49 17.52
N PHE A 60 9.26 0.16 16.84
CA PHE A 60 9.60 1.14 15.81
C PHE A 60 10.36 2.32 16.44
N HIS A 61 9.80 2.89 17.49
CA HIS A 61 10.45 4.00 18.22
C HIS A 61 11.83 3.62 18.75
N ASP A 62 11.99 2.43 19.31
CA ASP A 62 13.28 1.93 19.79
C ASP A 62 14.33 1.83 18.68
N LYS A 63 13.92 1.58 17.45
CA LYS A 63 14.81 1.47 16.29
C LYS A 63 15.11 2.79 15.63
N PHE A 64 14.13 3.67 15.50
CA PHE A 64 14.23 4.89 14.72
C PHE A 64 14.36 6.16 15.56
N GLY A 65 13.96 6.14 16.84
CA GLY A 65 13.99 7.30 17.74
C GLY A 65 12.82 8.26 17.60
N PHE A 66 11.85 7.93 16.74
CA PHE A 66 10.62 8.70 16.53
C PHE A 66 9.45 7.75 16.26
N TYR A 67 8.21 8.25 16.33
CA TYR A 67 7.02 7.51 15.90
C TYR A 67 6.74 7.74 14.42
N PRO A 68 6.18 6.74 13.71
CA PRO A 68 5.89 6.87 12.28
C PRO A 68 4.77 7.89 12.05
N GLN A 69 4.83 8.61 10.93
CA GLN A 69 3.73 9.47 10.49
C GLN A 69 2.70 8.71 9.66
N SER A 70 3.07 7.55 9.13
CA SER A 70 2.19 6.67 8.39
C SER A 70 2.25 5.24 8.90
N THR A 71 1.13 4.54 8.75
CA THR A 71 1.06 3.11 9.01
C THR A 71 0.33 2.39 7.88
N SER A 72 0.45 1.08 7.82
CA SER A 72 -0.21 0.30 6.78
C SER A 72 -0.71 -1.04 7.30
N SER A 73 -1.83 -1.46 6.74
CA SER A 73 -2.34 -2.84 6.81
C SER A 73 -3.18 -3.08 5.57
N TYR A 74 -3.51 -4.33 5.27
CA TYR A 74 -4.53 -4.57 4.25
C TYR A 74 -5.91 -4.08 4.70
N PHE A 75 -6.18 -4.17 5.99
CA PHE A 75 -7.37 -3.61 6.59
C PHE A 75 -7.10 -3.09 8.00
N LEU A 76 -7.54 -1.88 8.27
CA LEU A 76 -7.59 -1.30 9.60
C LEU A 76 -9.03 -0.96 9.95
N ASP A 77 -9.55 -1.60 10.98
CA ASP A 77 -10.88 -1.32 11.50
C ASP A 77 -10.91 0.03 12.24
N ALA A 78 -12.11 0.56 12.40
CA ALA A 78 -12.32 1.87 13.01
C ALA A 78 -11.75 1.96 14.44
N PHE A 79 -11.87 0.90 15.22
CA PHE A 79 -11.31 0.86 16.58
C PHE A 79 -9.78 1.04 16.56
N THR A 80 -9.10 0.29 15.70
CA THR A 80 -7.64 0.35 15.58
C THR A 80 -7.18 1.73 15.12
N ILE A 81 -7.84 2.32 14.12
CA ILE A 81 -7.54 3.68 13.64
C ILE A 81 -7.71 4.71 14.76
N ASN A 82 -8.83 4.67 15.49
CA ASN A 82 -9.09 5.61 16.59
C ASN A 82 -8.06 5.48 17.71
N TYR A 83 -7.69 4.24 18.08
CA TYR A 83 -6.68 4.00 19.09
C TYR A 83 -5.30 4.52 18.68
N ILE A 84 -4.91 4.27 17.43
CA ILE A 84 -3.65 4.79 16.89
C ILE A 84 -3.65 6.32 16.96
N LYS A 85 -4.73 6.96 16.52
CA LYS A 85 -4.82 8.43 16.54
C LYS A 85 -4.76 9.03 17.93
N GLU A 86 -5.44 8.41 18.88
CA GLU A 86 -5.46 8.85 20.29
C GLU A 86 -4.06 8.75 20.91
N LYS A 87 -3.39 7.62 20.73
CA LYS A 87 -2.13 7.31 21.40
C LYS A 87 -0.88 7.80 20.67
N TYR A 88 -0.93 7.83 19.36
CA TYR A 88 0.18 8.20 18.47
C TYR A 88 -0.28 9.34 17.52
N PRO A 89 -0.46 10.56 18.04
CA PRO A 89 -1.02 11.68 17.27
C PRO A 89 -0.15 12.11 16.09
N GLU A 90 1.10 11.66 16.03
CA GLU A 90 2.04 11.84 14.92
C GLU A 90 1.53 11.17 13.64
N VAL A 91 0.76 10.09 13.76
CA VAL A 91 0.21 9.38 12.59
C VAL A 91 -0.81 10.26 11.88
N LYS A 92 -0.54 10.54 10.61
CA LYS A 92 -1.34 11.39 9.73
C LYS A 92 -2.20 10.57 8.78
N CYS A 93 -1.66 9.44 8.31
CA CYS A 93 -2.32 8.63 7.31
C CYS A 93 -2.06 7.14 7.52
N ALA A 94 -2.91 6.34 6.90
CA ALA A 94 -2.80 4.90 6.94
C ALA A 94 -3.22 4.28 5.60
N VAL A 95 -2.45 3.32 5.10
CA VAL A 95 -2.97 2.38 4.12
C VAL A 95 -3.88 1.42 4.86
N ALA A 96 -5.17 1.65 4.76
CA ALA A 96 -6.18 1.02 5.62
C ALA A 96 -7.09 0.03 4.90
N THR A 97 -7.04 -0.02 3.58
CA THR A 97 -7.89 -0.88 2.76
C THR A 97 -7.13 -1.35 1.53
N CYS A 98 -7.17 -2.63 1.25
CA CYS A 98 -6.65 -3.24 0.04
C CYS A 98 -7.79 -3.79 -0.79
N TRP A 99 -7.84 -3.36 -2.05
CA TRP A 99 -8.76 -3.92 -3.01
C TRP A 99 -8.03 -4.95 -3.85
N GLU A 100 -8.42 -6.18 -3.72
CA GLU A 100 -7.98 -7.24 -4.60
C GLU A 100 -9.17 -7.83 -5.31
N GLU A 101 -9.16 -7.80 -6.63
CA GLU A 101 -10.16 -8.40 -7.46
C GLU A 101 -9.67 -9.74 -7.99
N GLY A 102 -10.49 -10.75 -7.83
CA GLY A 102 -10.28 -12.05 -8.42
C GLY A 102 -10.48 -13.21 -7.44
N PRO A 103 -11.38 -14.13 -7.78
CA PRO A 103 -11.76 -15.20 -6.87
C PRO A 103 -10.62 -16.18 -6.54
N LYS A 104 -9.57 -16.21 -7.35
CA LYS A 104 -8.44 -17.13 -7.11
C LYS A 104 -7.51 -16.67 -5.99
N ALA A 105 -7.39 -15.37 -5.74
CA ALA A 105 -6.58 -14.84 -4.66
C ALA A 105 -7.08 -15.29 -3.28
N TYR A 106 -8.37 -15.52 -3.16
CA TYR A 106 -9.03 -15.83 -1.91
C TYR A 106 -8.92 -17.30 -1.49
N HIS A 107 -8.75 -18.19 -2.42
CA HIS A 107 -8.64 -19.61 -2.14
C HIS A 107 -7.29 -20.02 -1.58
N THR A 108 -6.28 -19.19 -1.72
CA THR A 108 -4.91 -19.45 -1.27
C THR A 108 -4.54 -18.69 -0.01
N CYS A 109 -5.34 -17.69 0.36
CA CYS A 109 -5.21 -16.94 1.59
C CYS A 109 -6.23 -17.47 2.58
N ASN A 110 -5.88 -17.50 3.84
CA ASN A 110 -6.91 -17.80 4.83
C ASN A 110 -7.99 -16.71 4.78
N ASN A 111 -9.09 -16.95 5.44
CA ASN A 111 -10.34 -16.17 5.34
C ASN A 111 -10.19 -14.67 5.57
N SER A 112 -9.07 -14.21 6.11
CA SER A 112 -8.81 -12.79 6.37
C SER A 112 -8.76 -11.93 5.12
N TRP A 113 -8.46 -12.47 3.97
CA TRP A 113 -8.39 -11.71 2.71
C TRP A 113 -9.75 -11.31 2.16
N TYR A 114 -10.79 -11.98 2.53
CA TYR A 114 -12.16 -11.63 2.10
C TYR A 114 -12.63 -10.26 2.58
N THR A 115 -12.06 -9.77 3.67
CA THR A 115 -12.43 -8.50 4.27
C THR A 115 -12.05 -7.29 3.40
N PHE A 116 -11.16 -7.47 2.44
CA PHE A 116 -10.64 -6.39 1.59
C PHE A 116 -11.56 -6.04 0.43
N MET A 117 -12.53 -6.90 0.14
CA MET A 117 -13.39 -6.78 -1.04
C MET A 117 -14.58 -5.86 -0.84
N ASP A 118 -14.92 -5.58 0.41
CA ASP A 118 -16.24 -5.05 0.74
C ASP A 118 -16.37 -3.55 0.60
N GLY A 119 -15.44 -2.90 -0.05
CA GLY A 119 -15.69 -1.52 -0.39
C GLY A 119 -14.77 -0.49 0.28
N GLY A 120 -15.22 0.70 0.23
CA GLY A 120 -14.51 1.91 0.60
C GLY A 120 -14.33 2.83 -0.60
N PRO A 121 -14.01 4.09 -0.36
CA PRO A 121 -13.73 5.04 -1.42
C PRO A 121 -12.52 4.64 -2.29
N TRP A 122 -12.56 5.05 -3.55
CA TRP A 122 -11.45 4.84 -4.48
C TRP A 122 -10.34 5.87 -4.35
N ASN A 123 -10.60 6.96 -3.67
CA ASN A 123 -9.63 8.02 -3.36
C ASN A 123 -9.37 8.03 -1.85
N PRO A 124 -8.27 8.64 -1.38
CA PRO A 124 -8.06 8.86 0.04
C PRO A 124 -9.25 9.55 0.70
N TRP A 125 -9.56 9.15 1.92
CA TRP A 125 -10.68 9.72 2.71
C TRP A 125 -10.31 9.77 4.19
N ILE A 126 -11.08 10.52 4.95
CA ILE A 126 -11.03 10.48 6.41
C ILE A 126 -12.10 9.50 6.90
N PRO A 127 -11.73 8.39 7.53
CA PRO A 127 -12.68 7.38 8.00
C PRO A 127 -13.61 7.90 9.10
N SER A 128 -14.82 7.40 9.07
CA SER A 128 -15.73 7.47 10.21
C SER A 128 -15.16 6.73 11.42
N LYS A 129 -15.37 7.26 12.62
CA LYS A 129 -14.98 6.61 13.88
C LYS A 129 -15.67 5.28 14.15
N VAL A 130 -16.78 5.00 13.46
CA VAL A 130 -17.57 3.77 13.66
C VAL A 130 -17.41 2.76 12.52
N ASN A 131 -16.99 3.22 11.34
CA ASN A 131 -16.78 2.35 10.17
C ASN A 131 -15.66 2.91 9.29
N SER A 132 -14.51 2.26 9.30
CA SER A 132 -13.34 2.71 8.54
C SER A 132 -13.51 2.69 7.02
N HIS A 133 -14.47 1.93 6.49
CA HIS A 133 -14.79 1.91 5.06
C HIS A 133 -15.63 3.10 4.58
N CYS A 134 -16.22 3.83 5.52
CA CYS A 134 -17.07 4.97 5.22
C CYS A 134 -16.30 6.27 5.51
N PRO A 135 -16.42 7.28 4.65
CA PRO A 135 -15.99 8.63 4.99
C PRO A 135 -16.73 9.16 6.20
N ALA A 136 -16.05 9.96 7.01
CA ALA A 136 -16.67 10.67 8.11
C ALA A 136 -17.81 11.57 7.60
N SER A 137 -18.92 11.56 8.30
CA SER A 137 -20.12 12.33 7.94
C SER A 137 -20.13 13.75 8.49
N CYS A 138 -19.35 14.00 9.54
CA CYS A 138 -19.19 15.28 10.21
C CYS A 138 -17.88 15.33 11.00
N ALA A 139 -17.53 16.47 11.55
CA ALA A 139 -16.29 16.66 12.32
C ALA A 139 -16.20 15.77 13.57
N GLU A 140 -17.31 15.48 14.23
CA GLU A 140 -17.34 14.63 15.41
C GLU A 140 -17.08 13.16 15.08
N ASP A 141 -17.39 12.76 13.85
CA ASP A 141 -17.20 11.41 13.30
C ASP A 141 -15.81 11.21 12.64
N ASP A 142 -15.05 12.29 12.51
CA ASP A 142 -13.72 12.30 11.88
C ASP A 142 -12.69 11.55 12.74
N SER A 143 -12.07 10.49 12.19
CA SER A 143 -11.04 9.68 12.85
C SER A 143 -9.70 10.42 13.00
N GLY A 144 -9.48 11.51 12.30
CA GLY A 144 -8.26 12.29 12.32
C GLY A 144 -7.06 11.67 11.56
N ILE A 145 -7.29 10.58 10.84
CA ILE A 145 -6.27 9.91 10.00
C ILE A 145 -6.80 9.83 8.57
N VAL A 146 -5.97 10.16 7.58
CA VAL A 146 -6.34 9.95 6.18
C VAL A 146 -6.12 8.49 5.82
N ALA A 147 -7.19 7.80 5.46
CA ALA A 147 -7.11 6.46 4.90
C ALA A 147 -6.74 6.51 3.42
N ILE A 148 -5.76 5.72 3.06
CA ILE A 148 -5.27 5.59 1.68
C ILE A 148 -5.59 4.17 1.20
N PRO A 149 -6.33 4.00 0.10
CA PRO A 149 -6.61 2.67 -0.43
C PRO A 149 -5.36 2.06 -1.07
N HIS A 150 -5.07 0.81 -0.76
CA HIS A 150 -4.01 0.03 -1.40
C HIS A 150 -4.50 -0.48 -2.76
N LEU A 151 -4.60 0.41 -3.72
CA LEU A 151 -5.06 0.07 -5.06
C LEU A 151 -4.44 0.95 -6.14
N SER A 152 -4.40 0.43 -7.35
CA SER A 152 -4.34 1.19 -8.59
C SER A 152 -5.56 0.86 -9.41
N ARG A 153 -6.14 1.85 -10.10
CA ARG A 153 -7.34 1.65 -10.93
C ARG A 153 -6.97 1.13 -12.30
N ASP A 154 -6.38 -0.04 -12.33
CA ASP A 154 -6.02 -0.65 -13.59
C ASP A 154 -7.11 -1.61 -14.05
N LEU A 155 -8.16 -1.05 -14.65
CA LEU A 155 -9.26 -1.83 -15.18
C LEU A 155 -8.85 -2.70 -16.36
N MET A 156 -7.81 -2.33 -17.09
CA MET A 156 -7.37 -3.11 -18.25
C MET A 156 -6.77 -4.44 -17.82
N ALA A 157 -6.00 -4.47 -16.73
CA ALA A 157 -5.46 -5.69 -16.18
C ALA A 157 -6.55 -6.66 -15.65
N CYS A 158 -7.74 -6.15 -15.32
CA CYS A 158 -8.88 -6.99 -14.96
C CYS A 158 -9.44 -7.76 -16.18
N PHE A 159 -9.29 -7.21 -17.38
CA PHE A 159 -9.96 -7.71 -18.60
C PHE A 159 -9.02 -8.36 -19.61
N ASP A 160 -7.71 -8.32 -19.39
CA ASP A 160 -6.72 -8.82 -20.38
C ASP A 160 -6.68 -10.34 -20.54
N GLY A 161 -7.42 -11.07 -19.72
CA GLY A 161 -7.51 -12.53 -19.80
C GLY A 161 -6.27 -13.29 -19.37
N ASN A 162 -5.19 -12.64 -19.02
CA ASN A 162 -3.90 -13.23 -18.61
C ASN A 162 -3.89 -13.76 -17.18
N GLY A 163 -5.03 -13.91 -16.57
CA GLY A 163 -5.14 -14.43 -15.22
C GLY A 163 -4.55 -13.50 -14.15
N SER A 164 -4.34 -12.24 -14.48
CA SER A 164 -4.05 -11.20 -13.51
C SER A 164 -5.28 -10.97 -12.65
N ASN A 165 -5.34 -11.68 -11.54
CA ASN A 165 -6.44 -11.59 -10.60
C ASN A 165 -6.40 -10.32 -9.75
N PHE A 166 -5.51 -9.38 -10.07
CA PHE A 166 -5.20 -8.22 -9.25
C PHE A 166 -5.23 -6.94 -10.08
N GLY A 167 -6.27 -6.73 -10.87
CA GLY A 167 -6.39 -5.54 -11.72
C GLY A 167 -6.33 -4.23 -10.97
N THR A 168 -6.69 -4.23 -9.70
CA THR A 168 -6.61 -3.07 -8.82
C THR A 168 -5.35 -3.04 -7.95
N HIS A 169 -4.51 -4.06 -7.98
CA HIS A 169 -3.33 -4.13 -7.13
C HIS A 169 -2.25 -3.14 -7.59
N PRO A 170 -1.69 -2.29 -6.70
CA PRO A 170 -0.71 -1.26 -7.08
C PRO A 170 0.58 -1.76 -7.73
N GLN A 171 0.94 -3.03 -7.56
CA GLN A 171 2.06 -3.65 -8.28
C GLN A 171 1.83 -3.75 -9.79
N ASN A 172 0.58 -3.72 -10.25
CA ASN A 172 0.26 -3.86 -11.66
C ASN A 172 0.81 -2.73 -12.52
N VAL A 173 1.03 -1.56 -11.96
CA VAL A 173 1.65 -0.44 -12.66
C VAL A 173 2.99 -0.85 -13.29
N LEU A 174 3.86 -1.50 -12.51
CA LEU A 174 5.15 -2.00 -13.00
C LEU A 174 5.03 -3.38 -13.67
N ARG A 175 4.12 -4.21 -13.20
CA ARG A 175 3.89 -5.56 -13.71
C ARG A 175 3.35 -5.55 -15.13
N GLY A 176 2.47 -4.62 -15.45
CA GLY A 176 1.98 -4.42 -16.83
C GLY A 176 3.11 -4.18 -17.83
N MET A 177 4.17 -3.49 -17.40
CA MET A 177 5.37 -3.28 -18.23
C MET A 177 6.12 -4.59 -18.55
N ILE A 178 6.05 -5.60 -17.69
CA ILE A 178 6.71 -6.90 -17.90
C ILE A 178 5.94 -7.72 -18.93
N TYR A 179 4.62 -7.73 -18.86
CA TYR A 179 3.79 -8.52 -19.76
C TYR A 179 3.86 -8.06 -21.22
N TYR A 180 4.01 -6.77 -21.45
CA TYR A 180 4.16 -6.24 -22.80
C TYR A 180 5.52 -6.47 -23.44
N LYS A 181 6.47 -7.05 -22.70
CA LYS A 181 7.84 -7.31 -23.17
C LYS A 181 8.11 -8.73 -23.67
N GLU A 182 7.20 -9.63 -23.53
CA GLU A 182 7.39 -11.02 -23.93
C GLU A 182 7.61 -11.18 -25.45
N ASN A 183 7.23 -10.19 -26.26
CA ASN A 183 7.48 -10.15 -27.69
C ASN A 183 8.77 -9.42 -28.10
N GLY A 184 9.59 -8.98 -27.13
CA GLY A 184 10.92 -8.41 -27.39
C GLY A 184 10.94 -6.93 -27.76
N GLU A 185 9.82 -6.28 -27.97
CA GLU A 185 9.74 -4.85 -28.22
C GLU A 185 9.39 -4.08 -26.94
N TYR A 186 10.16 -3.02 -26.66
CA TYR A 186 10.09 -2.27 -25.44
C TYR A 186 9.32 -0.97 -25.64
N GLU A 187 8.01 -1.06 -25.73
CA GLU A 187 7.14 0.10 -25.59
C GLU A 187 6.45 0.08 -24.23
N TYR A 188 6.26 1.25 -23.63
CA TYR A 188 5.50 1.43 -22.39
C TYR A 188 4.08 1.94 -22.62
N PRO A 189 3.31 1.46 -23.59
CA PRO A 189 2.00 2.03 -23.85
C PRO A 189 1.10 1.88 -22.63
N TYR A 190 1.26 0.78 -21.88
CA TYR A 190 0.46 0.48 -20.72
C TYR A 190 0.67 1.49 -19.58
N LEU A 191 1.91 1.70 -19.14
CA LEU A 191 2.22 2.67 -18.07
C LEU A 191 1.81 4.09 -18.50
N TYR A 192 2.13 4.48 -19.73
CA TYR A 192 1.80 5.79 -20.25
C TYR A 192 0.28 6.00 -20.30
N ASN A 193 -0.45 5.03 -20.82
CA ASN A 193 -1.90 5.09 -20.90
C ASN A 193 -2.55 5.15 -19.52
N LEU A 194 -2.04 4.36 -18.56
CA LEU A 194 -2.54 4.38 -17.19
C LEU A 194 -2.35 5.75 -16.54
N ILE A 195 -1.15 6.31 -16.59
CA ILE A 195 -0.86 7.63 -16.04
C ILE A 195 -1.66 8.71 -16.74
N ASP A 196 -1.81 8.66 -18.06
CA ASP A 196 -2.62 9.63 -18.79
C ASP A 196 -4.10 9.53 -18.44
N GLN A 197 -4.61 8.34 -18.17
CA GLN A 197 -5.98 8.15 -17.67
C GLN A 197 -6.16 8.83 -16.30
N TYR A 198 -5.24 8.65 -15.36
CA TYR A 198 -5.28 9.32 -14.06
C TYR A 198 -5.24 10.84 -14.21
N ARG A 199 -4.35 11.35 -15.05
CA ARG A 199 -4.26 12.79 -15.34
C ARG A 199 -5.53 13.32 -15.99
N HIS A 200 -6.16 12.53 -16.86
CA HIS A 200 -7.43 12.90 -17.45
C HIS A 200 -8.56 12.93 -16.42
N LEU A 201 -8.61 11.96 -15.52
CA LEU A 201 -9.59 11.91 -14.44
C LEU A 201 -9.43 13.08 -13.46
N ALA A 202 -8.22 13.55 -13.21
CA ALA A 202 -7.97 14.70 -12.36
C ALA A 202 -8.74 15.95 -12.81
N LYS A 203 -8.98 16.14 -14.12
CA LYS A 203 -9.75 17.27 -14.65
C LYS A 203 -11.20 17.29 -14.18
N TYR A 204 -11.73 16.14 -13.77
CA TYR A 204 -13.10 15.97 -13.30
C TYR A 204 -13.19 15.85 -11.78
N ASN A 205 -12.06 15.99 -11.09
CA ASN A 205 -11.95 15.85 -9.63
C ASN A 205 -11.05 16.95 -9.07
N ASP A 206 -11.42 18.21 -9.31
CA ASP A 206 -10.74 19.43 -8.79
C ASP A 206 -9.22 19.47 -9.01
N GLY A 207 -8.75 18.86 -10.09
CA GLY A 207 -7.32 18.77 -10.43
C GLY A 207 -6.57 17.64 -9.72
N TYR A 208 -7.25 16.81 -8.95
CA TYR A 208 -6.64 15.76 -8.15
C TYR A 208 -6.98 14.36 -8.66
N SER A 209 -5.97 13.49 -8.69
CA SER A 209 -6.13 12.04 -8.92
C SER A 209 -5.05 11.29 -8.15
N TYR A 210 -5.45 10.23 -7.47
CA TYR A 210 -4.56 9.40 -6.67
C TYR A 210 -4.15 8.15 -7.45
N ASN A 211 -2.87 7.85 -7.44
CA ASN A 211 -2.30 6.61 -7.97
C ASN A 211 -1.23 6.09 -7.02
N MET A 212 -1.36 4.86 -6.58
CA MET A 212 -0.36 4.18 -5.77
C MET A 212 0.47 3.24 -6.64
N MET A 213 1.77 3.33 -6.51
CA MET A 213 2.71 2.33 -7.00
C MET A 213 3.31 1.57 -5.82
N PHE A 214 3.15 0.27 -5.82
CA PHE A 214 3.67 -0.59 -4.75
C PHE A 214 4.77 -1.50 -5.27
N VAL A 215 5.90 -1.50 -4.58
CA VAL A 215 7.02 -2.40 -4.85
C VAL A 215 7.24 -3.27 -3.61
N GLY A 216 6.73 -4.48 -3.65
CA GLY A 216 6.93 -5.44 -2.57
C GLY A 216 8.35 -6.01 -2.57
N PRO A 217 8.83 -6.53 -1.42
CA PRO A 217 10.20 -7.08 -1.29
C PRO A 217 10.47 -8.24 -2.25
N GLY A 218 9.43 -8.96 -2.69
CA GLY A 218 9.58 -10.01 -3.69
C GLY A 218 9.85 -9.51 -5.10
N TRP A 219 9.63 -8.22 -5.37
CA TRP A 219 9.90 -7.62 -6.68
C TRP A 219 11.39 -7.67 -7.04
N LEU A 220 12.24 -7.42 -6.05
CA LEU A 220 13.69 -7.41 -6.21
C LEU A 220 14.36 -8.74 -5.80
N ASN A 221 13.59 -9.84 -5.79
CA ASN A 221 14.11 -11.16 -5.50
C ASN A 221 14.99 -11.66 -6.67
N ARG A 222 16.24 -11.95 -6.39
CA ARG A 222 17.21 -12.46 -7.40
C ARG A 222 16.79 -13.77 -8.07
N ARG A 223 15.83 -14.50 -7.51
CA ARG A 223 15.26 -15.72 -8.12
C ARG A 223 14.15 -15.42 -9.13
N GLY A 224 13.83 -14.15 -9.31
CA GLY A 224 12.67 -13.72 -10.08
C GLY A 224 11.35 -13.90 -9.32
N ARG A 225 10.28 -13.41 -9.89
CA ARG A 225 8.90 -13.55 -9.39
C ARG A 225 7.91 -13.50 -10.55
N TRP A 226 6.77 -14.17 -10.41
CA TRP A 226 5.74 -14.24 -11.44
C TRP A 226 6.27 -14.70 -12.80
N GLU A 227 7.15 -15.72 -12.76
CA GLU A 227 7.80 -16.27 -13.96
C GLU A 227 8.73 -15.30 -14.71
N ALA A 228 8.92 -14.08 -14.18
CA ALA A 228 9.84 -13.10 -14.73
C ALA A 228 11.23 -13.18 -14.06
N PRO A 229 12.32 -13.15 -14.83
CA PRO A 229 13.66 -13.11 -14.28
C PRO A 229 13.93 -11.78 -13.56
N TYR A 230 14.85 -11.82 -12.60
CA TYR A 230 15.21 -10.64 -11.78
C TYR A 230 15.62 -9.43 -12.63
N GLU A 231 16.40 -9.65 -13.67
CA GLU A 231 16.90 -8.58 -14.53
C GLU A 231 15.75 -7.81 -15.21
N LEU A 232 14.69 -8.52 -15.58
CA LEU A 232 13.51 -7.91 -16.18
C LEU A 232 12.70 -7.12 -15.13
N LEU A 233 12.57 -7.66 -13.93
CA LEU A 233 11.92 -6.97 -12.81
C LEU A 233 12.67 -5.70 -12.41
N ALA A 234 13.98 -5.78 -12.24
CA ALA A 234 14.84 -4.65 -11.90
C ALA A 234 14.79 -3.57 -12.99
N LYS A 235 14.85 -3.98 -14.27
CA LYS A 235 14.74 -3.05 -15.38
C LYS A 235 13.37 -2.37 -15.44
N SER A 236 12.29 -3.09 -15.24
CA SER A 236 10.95 -2.53 -15.22
C SER A 236 10.79 -1.48 -14.11
N TYR A 237 11.34 -1.76 -12.93
CA TYR A 237 11.37 -0.81 -11.83
C TYR A 237 12.16 0.47 -12.19
N ASP A 238 13.38 0.30 -12.66
CA ASP A 238 14.25 1.42 -13.04
C ASP A 238 13.64 2.31 -14.14
N ASP A 239 13.07 1.70 -15.16
CA ASP A 239 12.41 2.42 -16.25
C ASP A 239 11.14 3.14 -15.76
N GLY A 240 10.38 2.51 -14.85
CA GLY A 240 9.22 3.13 -14.21
C GLY A 240 9.60 4.36 -13.39
N MET A 241 10.62 4.23 -12.55
CA MET A 241 11.13 5.36 -11.74
C MET A 241 11.67 6.50 -12.60
N LYS A 242 12.37 6.21 -13.68
CA LYS A 242 12.82 7.22 -14.65
C LYS A 242 11.64 7.93 -15.33
N TYR A 243 10.60 7.20 -15.65
CA TYR A 243 9.39 7.78 -16.23
C TYR A 243 8.69 8.73 -15.26
N TYR A 244 8.48 8.31 -14.01
CA TYR A 244 7.91 9.15 -12.97
C TYR A 244 8.77 10.40 -12.70
N GLY A 245 10.08 10.22 -12.57
CA GLY A 245 11.02 11.34 -12.39
C GLY A 245 10.96 12.36 -13.52
N ARG A 246 10.80 11.91 -14.77
CA ARG A 246 10.60 12.81 -15.91
C ARG A 246 9.28 13.57 -15.83
N LEU A 247 8.16 12.89 -15.49
CA LEU A 247 6.86 13.57 -15.35
C LEU A 247 6.88 14.61 -14.23
N LYS A 248 7.57 14.31 -13.12
CA LYS A 248 7.78 15.26 -12.03
C LYS A 248 8.59 16.47 -12.49
N ALA A 249 9.69 16.27 -13.17
CA ALA A 249 10.53 17.34 -13.71
C ALA A 249 9.79 18.23 -14.72
N GLU A 250 8.83 17.68 -15.44
CA GLU A 250 7.97 18.40 -16.38
C GLU A 250 6.74 19.05 -15.70
N GLY A 251 6.61 18.96 -14.39
CA GLY A 251 5.46 19.49 -13.64
C GLY A 251 4.13 18.79 -13.97
N LYS A 252 4.18 17.56 -14.41
CA LYS A 252 3.01 16.76 -14.79
C LYS A 252 2.56 15.79 -13.71
N LEU A 253 3.37 15.61 -12.71
CA LEU A 253 3.14 14.73 -11.57
C LEU A 253 3.78 15.37 -10.34
N ASP A 254 3.06 15.36 -9.23
CA ASP A 254 3.61 15.60 -7.90
C ASP A 254 3.65 14.28 -7.14
N ASP A 255 4.75 14.04 -6.44
CA ASP A 255 4.85 13.00 -5.43
C ASP A 255 4.68 13.64 -4.05
N MET A 256 4.15 12.86 -3.14
CA MET A 256 4.05 13.26 -1.74
C MET A 256 4.34 12.07 -0.84
N THR A 257 4.98 12.34 0.26
CA THR A 257 5.05 11.39 1.38
C THR A 257 3.65 11.17 1.94
N MET A 258 3.39 10.01 2.46
CA MET A 258 2.11 9.69 3.09
C MET A 258 1.88 10.47 4.39
#